data_72d98b0918b4f8a24b91c83cfec1967c
#
_entry.id   72d98b0918b4f8a24b91c83cfec1967c
#
_cell.length_a   1.000
_cell.length_b   1.000
_cell.length_c   1.000
_cell.angle_alpha   90.00
_cell.angle_beta   90.00
_cell.angle_gamma   90.00
#
_symmetry.space_group_name_H-M   'P 1'
#
loop_
_entity.id
_entity.type
_entity.pdbx_description
1 polymer ?
#
loop_
_entity_poly.entity_id
_entity_poly.type
_entity_poly.pdbx_seq_one_letter_code
_entity_poly.pdbx_strand_id
1 'polypeptide(L)'
;MNEEYAIKHFDLNFAECRYIGELYRELKKKLELPDWCGEILAALWDALTGIMYTPAYISIMKTTARTDIQEHANSIVAVMQEAEAKYSEITVRILD
;
A
#
# COMPACT_ATOMS: atom_id res chain seq x y z
N MET A 1 -12.05 -27.34 -0.03
CA MET A 1 -11.63 -26.16 0.33
C MET A 1 -10.15 -26.03 0.32
N ASN A 2 -9.70 -24.91 0.04
CA ASN A 2 -8.34 -24.69 -0.27
C ASN A 2 -7.77 -23.55 0.48
N GLU A 3 -6.98 -23.86 1.48
CA GLU A 3 -6.34 -22.83 2.25
C GLU A 3 -5.26 -22.15 1.49
N GLU A 4 -4.80 -22.72 0.38
CA GLU A 4 -3.76 -22.08 -0.41
C GLU A 4 -4.16 -20.73 -0.92
N TYR A 5 -5.46 -20.46 -1.01
CA TYR A 5 -5.94 -19.20 -1.53
C TYR A 5 -6.43 -18.28 -0.45
N ALA A 6 -5.98 -18.52 0.78
CA ALA A 6 -6.35 -17.60 1.86
C ALA A 6 -5.83 -16.20 1.54
N ILE A 7 -6.72 -15.22 1.68
CA ILE A 7 -6.37 -13.82 1.40
C ILE A 7 -5.64 -13.26 2.60
N LYS A 8 -4.52 -12.61 2.36
CA LYS A 8 -3.78 -11.95 3.43
C LYS A 8 -4.25 -10.51 3.55
N HIS A 9 -4.53 -10.11 4.78
CA HIS A 9 -5.03 -8.77 5.08
C HIS A 9 -3.89 -7.88 5.54
N PHE A 10 -3.81 -6.69 4.96
CA PHE A 10 -2.82 -5.69 5.33
C PHE A 10 -3.54 -4.41 5.75
N ASP A 11 -3.14 -3.83 6.87
CA ASP A 11 -3.75 -2.61 7.36
C ASP A 11 -2.71 -1.49 7.35
N LEU A 12 -2.98 -0.47 6.54
CA LEU A 12 -2.11 0.70 6.43
C LEU A 12 -2.76 1.89 7.12
N ASN A 13 -1.96 2.67 7.82
CA ASN A 13 -2.46 3.84 8.51
C ASN A 13 -1.48 4.99 8.34
N PHE A 14 -1.88 6.01 7.59
CA PHE A 14 -1.05 7.19 7.35
C PHE A 14 -1.33 8.32 8.33
N ALA A 15 -2.20 8.09 9.32
CA ALA A 15 -2.70 9.18 10.16
C ALA A 15 -1.60 9.95 10.88
N GLU A 16 -0.52 9.26 11.27
CA GLU A 16 0.54 9.91 12.02
C GLU A 16 1.78 10.22 11.20
N CYS A 17 1.70 9.97 9.89
CA CYS A 17 2.84 10.26 9.03
C CYS A 17 2.98 11.76 8.81
N ARG A 18 4.18 12.27 8.96
CA ARG A 18 4.47 13.70 8.88
C ARG A 18 5.33 14.08 7.69
N TYR A 19 6.01 13.12 7.07
CA TYR A 19 6.81 13.37 5.88
C TYR A 19 6.78 12.14 4.99
N ILE A 20 7.18 12.32 3.74
CA ILE A 20 7.01 11.31 2.71
C ILE A 20 7.72 10.00 3.08
N GLY A 21 8.90 10.09 3.69
CA GLY A 21 9.62 8.89 4.08
C GLY A 21 8.83 8.01 5.04
N GLU A 22 8.01 8.63 5.91
CA GLU A 22 7.19 7.85 6.83
C GLU A 22 6.08 7.10 6.11
N LEU A 23 5.55 7.67 5.02
CA LEU A 23 4.56 6.97 4.23
C LEU A 23 5.14 5.67 3.68
N TYR A 24 6.34 5.75 3.10
CA TYR A 24 6.98 4.57 2.53
C TYR A 24 7.44 3.59 3.61
N ARG A 25 7.83 4.09 4.78
CA ARG A 25 8.17 3.21 5.89
C ARG A 25 6.97 2.40 6.32
N GLU A 26 5.82 3.06 6.40
CA GLU A 26 4.58 2.36 6.76
C GLU A 26 4.26 1.28 5.72
N LEU A 27 4.40 1.62 4.42
CA LEU A 27 4.14 0.66 3.37
C LEU A 27 5.06 -0.55 3.48
N LYS A 28 6.37 -0.32 3.64
CA LYS A 28 7.32 -1.43 3.69
C LYS A 28 7.07 -2.31 4.90
N LYS A 29 6.76 -1.70 6.03
CA LYS A 29 6.55 -2.45 7.25
C LYS A 29 5.28 -3.28 7.18
N LYS A 30 4.17 -2.67 6.78
CA LYS A 30 2.88 -3.36 6.85
C LYS A 30 2.68 -4.33 5.70
N LEU A 31 3.19 -4.01 4.51
CA LEU A 31 3.08 -4.90 3.37
C LEU A 31 4.21 -5.92 3.32
N GLU A 32 5.11 -5.88 4.32
CA GLU A 32 6.21 -6.83 4.44
C GLU A 32 7.12 -6.79 3.22
N LEU A 33 7.43 -5.59 2.75
CA LEU A 33 8.30 -5.41 1.61
C LEU A 33 9.76 -5.36 2.05
N PRO A 34 10.69 -5.77 1.17
CA PRO A 34 12.12 -5.71 1.52
C PRO A 34 12.58 -4.27 1.73
N ASP A 35 13.62 -4.11 2.56
CA ASP A 35 14.16 -2.79 2.83
C ASP A 35 14.72 -2.11 1.59
N TRP A 36 15.13 -2.88 0.59
CA TRP A 36 15.70 -2.32 -0.63
C TRP A 36 14.65 -1.74 -1.59
N CYS A 37 13.38 -1.90 -1.29
CA CYS A 37 12.35 -1.29 -2.13
C CYS A 37 12.49 0.22 -2.08
N GLY A 38 12.49 0.87 -3.25
CA GLY A 38 12.67 2.30 -3.34
C GLY A 38 11.46 3.08 -2.82
N GLU A 39 11.71 4.34 -2.48
CA GLU A 39 10.66 5.20 -1.94
C GLU A 39 10.14 6.14 -3.02
N ILE A 40 9.73 5.56 -4.13
CA ILE A 40 9.10 6.28 -5.24
C ILE A 40 7.91 5.47 -5.72
N LEU A 41 7.00 6.14 -6.43
CA LEU A 41 5.77 5.49 -6.86
C LEU A 41 6.01 4.34 -7.83
N ALA A 42 7.01 4.44 -8.69
CA ALA A 42 7.32 3.37 -9.62
C ALA A 42 7.77 2.11 -8.89
N ALA A 43 8.58 2.29 -7.83
CA ALA A 43 9.01 1.16 -7.02
C ALA A 43 7.85 0.53 -6.27
N LEU A 44 6.90 1.36 -5.83
CA LEU A 44 5.70 0.85 -5.19
C LEU A 44 4.89 -0.02 -6.15
N TRP A 45 4.75 0.44 -7.39
CA TRP A 45 4.04 -0.37 -8.40
C TRP A 45 4.69 -1.73 -8.57
N ASP A 46 6.02 -1.73 -8.70
CA ASP A 46 6.75 -2.98 -8.87
C ASP A 46 6.57 -3.90 -7.66
N ALA A 47 6.57 -3.32 -6.46
CA ALA A 47 6.40 -4.10 -5.25
C ALA A 47 5.00 -4.72 -5.16
N LEU A 48 3.98 -3.93 -5.48
CA LEU A 48 2.60 -4.41 -5.41
C LEU A 48 2.35 -5.53 -6.42
N THR A 49 2.97 -5.42 -7.60
CA THR A 49 2.66 -6.33 -8.69
C THR A 49 3.64 -7.47 -8.84
N GLY A 50 4.73 -7.48 -8.08
CA GLY A 50 5.74 -8.52 -8.24
C GLY A 50 6.34 -9.08 -6.95
N ILE A 51 6.22 -8.40 -5.84
CA ILE A 51 6.89 -8.80 -4.60
C ILE A 51 5.90 -9.11 -3.49
N MET A 52 4.85 -8.32 -3.36
CA MET A 52 3.91 -8.45 -2.26
C MET A 52 3.17 -9.78 -2.30
N TYR A 53 2.90 -10.33 -1.12
CA TYR A 53 2.11 -11.56 -1.03
C TYR A 53 0.71 -11.33 -1.60
N THR A 54 0.23 -12.23 -2.43
CA THR A 54 -1.12 -12.22 -2.97
C THR A 54 -1.76 -13.58 -2.83
N PRO A 55 -3.07 -13.66 -2.77
CA PRO A 55 -4.03 -12.57 -2.88
C PRO A 55 -4.03 -11.69 -1.63
N ALA A 56 -4.21 -10.40 -1.82
CA ALA A 56 -4.07 -9.40 -0.77
C ALA A 56 -5.30 -8.51 -0.67
N TYR A 57 -5.68 -8.20 0.56
CA TYR A 57 -6.74 -7.25 0.85
C TYR A 57 -6.13 -6.14 1.67
N ILE A 58 -6.04 -4.94 1.10
CA ILE A 58 -5.38 -3.81 1.74
C ILE A 58 -6.43 -2.80 2.21
N SER A 59 -6.45 -2.56 3.52
CA SER A 59 -7.28 -1.50 4.09
C SER A 59 -6.36 -0.33 4.41
N ILE A 60 -6.75 0.87 4.05
CA ILE A 60 -5.88 2.03 4.24
C ILE A 60 -6.64 3.24 4.76
N MET A 61 -6.10 3.83 5.83
CA MET A 61 -6.48 5.16 6.28
C MET A 61 -5.49 6.12 5.65
N LYS A 62 -5.94 6.89 4.66
CA LYS A 62 -5.06 7.67 3.81
C LYS A 62 -4.83 9.10 4.27
N THR A 63 -5.61 9.58 5.22
CA THR A 63 -5.48 10.95 5.70
C THR A 63 -4.25 11.07 6.58
N THR A 64 -3.39 12.02 6.27
CA THR A 64 -2.12 12.19 6.97
C THR A 64 -2.21 13.27 8.05
N ALA A 65 -1.21 13.30 8.94
CA ALA A 65 -1.13 14.32 9.98
C ALA A 65 -0.84 15.70 9.40
N ARG A 66 -0.24 15.76 8.19
CA ARG A 66 0.15 17.01 7.58
C ARG A 66 -0.42 17.13 6.19
N THR A 67 -0.98 18.31 5.89
CA THR A 67 -1.60 18.51 4.59
C THR A 67 -0.58 18.59 3.45
N ASP A 68 0.67 18.96 3.77
CA ASP A 68 1.68 19.13 2.73
C ASP A 68 2.13 17.80 2.11
N ILE A 69 1.88 16.66 2.79
CA ILE A 69 2.21 15.36 2.20
C ILE A 69 0.97 14.59 1.76
N GLN A 70 -0.20 15.18 1.96
CA GLN A 70 -1.45 14.47 1.63
C GLN A 70 -1.54 14.16 0.14
N GLU A 71 -1.03 15.05 -0.70
CA GLU A 71 -1.06 14.81 -2.14
C GLU A 71 -0.24 13.59 -2.51
N HIS A 72 0.92 13.40 -1.87
CA HIS A 72 1.73 12.23 -2.13
C HIS A 72 1.03 10.96 -1.63
N ALA A 73 0.40 11.03 -0.46
CA ALA A 73 -0.37 9.90 0.05
C ALA A 73 -1.49 9.53 -0.92
N ASN A 74 -2.16 10.53 -1.50
CA ASN A 74 -3.19 10.27 -2.49
C ASN A 74 -2.62 9.60 -3.73
N SER A 75 -1.41 9.98 -4.13
CA SER A 75 -0.74 9.35 -5.27
C SER A 75 -0.42 7.89 -4.97
N ILE A 76 -0.02 7.59 -3.75
CA ILE A 76 0.22 6.21 -3.34
C ILE A 76 -1.07 5.39 -3.46
N VAL A 77 -2.18 5.94 -2.97
CA VAL A 77 -3.46 5.26 -3.05
C VAL A 77 -3.86 5.04 -4.51
N ALA A 78 -3.60 6.04 -5.37
CA ALA A 78 -3.92 5.90 -6.79
C ALA A 78 -3.14 4.76 -7.44
N VAL A 79 -1.87 4.59 -7.09
CA VAL A 79 -1.07 3.47 -7.59
C VAL A 79 -1.66 2.14 -7.12
N MET A 80 -2.09 2.08 -5.86
CA MET A 80 -2.72 0.88 -5.34
C MET A 80 -4.02 0.55 -6.07
N GLN A 81 -4.81 1.57 -6.36
CA GLN A 81 -6.06 1.38 -7.08
C GLN A 81 -5.83 0.94 -8.52
N GLU A 82 -4.76 1.42 -9.15
CA GLU A 82 -4.40 0.95 -10.47
C GLU A 82 -4.01 -0.53 -10.44
N ALA A 83 -3.28 -0.93 -9.43
CA ALA A 83 -2.92 -2.34 -9.27
C ALA A 83 -4.16 -3.20 -9.06
N GLU A 84 -5.09 -2.70 -8.26
CA GLU A 84 -6.35 -3.41 -8.03
C GLU A 84 -7.14 -3.59 -9.33
N ALA A 85 -7.17 -2.54 -10.15
CA ALA A 85 -7.91 -2.60 -11.40
C ALA A 85 -7.29 -3.59 -12.39
N LYS A 86 -5.98 -3.78 -12.32
CA LYS A 86 -5.28 -4.64 -13.26
C LYS A 86 -5.16 -6.08 -12.78
N TYR A 87 -5.07 -6.31 -11.48
CA TYR A 87 -4.83 -7.64 -10.93
C TYR A 87 -5.96 -8.02 -9.98
N SER A 88 -6.70 -9.06 -10.31
CA SER A 88 -7.84 -9.49 -9.50
C SER A 88 -7.42 -9.99 -8.12
N GLU A 89 -6.13 -10.25 -7.92
CA GLU A 89 -5.63 -10.73 -6.64
C GLU A 89 -5.39 -9.62 -5.63
N ILE A 90 -5.59 -8.36 -6.02
CA ILE A 90 -5.36 -7.23 -5.15
C ILE A 90 -6.68 -6.49 -4.96
N THR A 91 -7.06 -6.30 -3.69
CA THR A 91 -8.25 -5.54 -3.33
C THR A 91 -7.83 -4.42 -2.40
N VAL A 92 -8.31 -3.21 -2.67
CA VAL A 92 -7.96 -2.02 -1.88
C VAL A 92 -9.22 -1.40 -1.33
N ARG A 93 -9.22 -1.12 -0.03
CA ARG A 93 -10.35 -0.48 0.62
C ARG A 93 -9.88 0.77 1.36
N ILE A 94 -10.43 1.90 1.01
CA ILE A 94 -10.12 3.17 1.67
C ILE A 94 -11.11 3.36 2.81
N LEU A 95 -10.58 3.58 4.02
CA LEU A 95 -11.40 3.63 5.23
C LEU A 95 -11.81 5.04 5.61
N ASP A 96 -11.15 6.09 5.06
CA ASP A 96 -11.48 7.47 5.44
C ASP A 96 -11.65 8.44 4.26
#